data_aefa439fb532a33ce611fc2b3b16dc55
#
_entry.id   aefa439fb532a33ce611fc2b3b16dc55
#
_cell.length_a   1.000
_cell.length_b   1.000
_cell.length_c   1.000
_cell.angle_alpha   90.00
_cell.angle_beta   90.00
_cell.angle_gamma   90.00
#
_symmetry.space_group_name_H-M   'P 1'
#
loop_
_entity.id
_entity.type
_entity.pdbx_description
1 polymer ?
#
loop_
_entity_poly.entity_id
_entity_poly.type
_entity_poly.pdbx_seq_one_letter_code
_entity_poly.pdbx_strand_id
1 'polypeptide(L)'
;VGLMGHNGIGKSTLARTLCGLLKPLGGQILWDSAPAKPRSCTRRSFLVMQDVNYQLFSDSVREEVLLGAAQPERCDEILAALGLTTLADRHPMSLSGGQKPRVVVAAAMLSGKDLIVLDEPTSGLDHAHMQQVGQLLQQLKQAGKIVLVITHDEELAADWCDRVIQWNDKEERGR
;
A
#
# COMPACT_ATOMS: atom_id res chain seq x y z
N VAL A 1 -5.86 -8.02 -4.35
CA VAL A 1 -7.20 -7.57 -4.77
C VAL A 1 -7.10 -6.16 -5.29
N GLY A 2 -7.64 -5.90 -6.50
CA GLY A 2 -7.82 -4.55 -7.06
C GLY A 2 -9.20 -3.99 -6.72
N LEU A 3 -9.27 -2.73 -6.30
CA LEU A 3 -10.50 -1.97 -6.15
C LEU A 3 -10.52 -0.86 -7.18
N MET A 4 -11.41 -0.97 -8.15
CA MET A 4 -11.57 0.00 -9.23
C MET A 4 -12.89 0.79 -9.08
N GLY A 5 -12.93 1.96 -9.68
CA GLY A 5 -14.10 2.82 -9.72
C GLY A 5 -13.70 4.24 -10.11
N HIS A 6 -14.68 5.07 -10.48
CA HIS A 6 -14.38 6.44 -10.91
C HIS A 6 -13.83 7.34 -9.77
N ASN A 7 -13.20 8.43 -10.14
CA ASN A 7 -12.66 9.37 -9.17
C ASN A 7 -13.79 10.03 -8.36
N GLY A 8 -13.54 10.21 -7.05
CA GLY A 8 -14.52 10.82 -6.15
C GLY A 8 -15.54 9.85 -5.53
N ILE A 9 -15.61 8.57 -5.96
CA ILE A 9 -16.58 7.58 -5.41
C ILE A 9 -16.29 7.20 -3.95
N GLY A 10 -15.12 7.56 -3.40
CA GLY A 10 -14.80 7.28 -2.01
C GLY A 10 -13.75 6.19 -1.78
N LYS A 11 -13.03 5.74 -2.81
CA LYS A 11 -12.00 4.67 -2.69
C LYS A 11 -10.94 4.98 -1.63
N SER A 12 -10.35 6.17 -1.66
CA SER A 12 -9.35 6.60 -0.65
C SER A 12 -9.96 6.75 0.75
N THR A 13 -11.24 7.11 0.84
CA THR A 13 -11.98 7.14 2.11
C THR A 13 -12.13 5.73 2.67
N LEU A 14 -12.48 4.75 1.83
CA LEU A 14 -12.52 3.34 2.22
C LEU A 14 -11.14 2.85 2.67
N ALA A 15 -10.05 3.15 1.91
CA ALA A 15 -8.69 2.81 2.29
C ALA A 15 -8.35 3.29 3.70
N ARG A 16 -8.59 4.57 3.97
CA ARG A 16 -8.34 5.18 5.29
C ARG A 16 -9.22 4.56 6.37
N THR A 17 -10.47 4.21 6.05
CA THR A 17 -11.39 3.55 6.99
C THR A 17 -10.91 2.13 7.33
N LEU A 18 -10.51 1.35 6.32
CA LEU A 18 -9.96 0.00 6.52
C LEU A 18 -8.67 0.02 7.35
N CYS A 19 -7.84 1.05 7.17
CA CYS A 19 -6.63 1.27 7.96
C CYS A 19 -6.90 1.87 9.36
N GLY A 20 -8.17 2.13 9.72
CA GLY A 20 -8.54 2.67 11.03
C GLY A 20 -8.22 4.15 11.22
N LEU A 21 -7.91 4.89 10.14
CA LEU A 21 -7.61 6.32 10.15
C LEU A 21 -8.90 7.16 10.12
N LEU A 22 -9.99 6.59 9.62
CA LEU A 22 -11.33 7.19 9.63
C LEU A 22 -12.31 6.22 10.29
N LYS A 23 -13.34 6.77 10.94
CA LYS A 23 -14.45 5.96 11.45
C LYS A 23 -15.43 5.66 10.32
N PRO A 24 -15.95 4.43 10.19
CA PRO A 24 -17.03 4.14 9.26
C PRO A 24 -18.29 4.92 9.65
N LEU A 25 -19.01 5.43 8.65
CA LEU A 25 -20.31 6.09 8.84
C LEU A 25 -21.42 5.08 9.20
N GLY A 26 -21.25 3.83 8.81
CA GLY A 26 -22.14 2.71 9.09
C GLY A 26 -21.44 1.38 8.83
N GLY A 27 -22.08 0.27 9.21
CA GLY A 27 -21.49 -1.06 9.09
C GLY A 27 -20.36 -1.31 10.11
N GLN A 28 -19.57 -2.34 9.82
CA GLN A 28 -18.45 -2.74 10.67
C GLN A 28 -17.34 -3.37 9.85
N ILE A 29 -16.09 -3.22 10.31
CA ILE A 29 -14.93 -3.92 9.75
C ILE A 29 -14.77 -5.21 10.56
N LEU A 30 -14.61 -6.33 9.86
CA LEU A 30 -14.34 -7.61 10.49
C LEU A 30 -12.92 -8.06 10.20
N TRP A 31 -12.20 -8.51 11.23
CA TRP A 31 -10.97 -9.26 11.12
C TRP A 31 -11.19 -10.67 11.69
N ASP A 32 -10.91 -11.68 10.87
CA ASP A 32 -11.13 -13.09 11.26
C ASP A 32 -12.56 -13.32 11.81
N SER A 33 -13.56 -12.72 11.13
CA SER A 33 -14.99 -12.75 11.48
C SER A 33 -15.37 -12.03 12.78
N ALA A 34 -14.44 -11.34 13.44
CA ALA A 34 -14.69 -10.56 14.65
C ALA A 34 -14.68 -9.05 14.35
N PRO A 35 -15.58 -8.26 14.96
CA PRO A 35 -15.60 -6.80 14.82
C PRO A 35 -14.28 -6.16 15.24
N ALA A 36 -13.68 -5.37 14.38
CA ALA A 36 -12.41 -4.70 14.59
C ALA A 36 -12.61 -3.24 14.98
N LYS A 37 -11.95 -2.82 16.06
CA LYS A 37 -11.88 -1.41 16.45
C LYS A 37 -10.86 -0.67 15.59
N PRO A 38 -11.00 0.67 15.39
CA PRO A 38 -10.03 1.45 14.59
C PRO A 38 -8.57 1.22 14.97
N ARG A 39 -8.25 1.20 16.27
CA ARG A 39 -6.89 0.90 16.76
C ARG A 39 -6.38 -0.49 16.34
N SER A 40 -7.26 -1.47 16.24
CA SER A 40 -6.91 -2.82 15.78
C SER A 40 -6.60 -2.78 14.28
N CYS A 41 -7.41 -2.07 13.48
CA CYS A 41 -7.15 -1.86 12.06
C CYS A 41 -5.79 -1.19 11.84
N THR A 42 -5.50 -0.08 12.55
CA THR A 42 -4.21 0.62 12.44
C THR A 42 -3.01 -0.26 12.81
N ARG A 43 -3.16 -1.16 13.78
CA ARG A 43 -2.09 -2.10 14.15
C ARG A 43 -1.82 -3.15 13.09
N ARG A 44 -2.84 -3.56 12.32
CA ARG A 44 -2.77 -4.65 11.34
C ARG A 44 -2.63 -4.18 9.90
N SER A 45 -2.73 -2.88 9.62
CA SER A 45 -2.67 -2.34 8.26
C SER A 45 -1.58 -1.30 8.08
N PHE A 46 -1.08 -1.20 6.85
CA PHE A 46 -0.16 -0.19 6.36
C PHE A 46 -0.78 0.45 5.12
N LEU A 47 -0.83 1.79 5.08
CA LEU A 47 -1.34 2.53 3.93
C LEU A 47 -0.16 3.15 3.16
N VAL A 48 -0.03 2.79 1.89
CA VAL A 48 0.84 3.47 0.93
C VAL A 48 -0.02 4.52 0.24
N MET A 49 0.32 5.79 0.44
CA MET A 49 -0.43 6.92 -0.11
C MET A 49 -0.08 7.15 -1.59
N GLN A 50 -0.98 7.76 -2.34
CA GLN A 50 -0.78 8.13 -3.75
C GLN A 50 0.49 8.96 -3.95
N ASP A 51 0.73 9.95 -3.12
CA ASP A 51 2.00 10.67 -3.08
C ASP A 51 2.84 10.20 -1.89
N VAL A 52 3.81 9.33 -2.19
CA VAL A 52 4.73 8.75 -1.20
C VAL A 52 5.66 9.78 -0.55
N ASN A 53 5.80 10.99 -1.11
CA ASN A 53 6.61 12.04 -0.51
C ASN A 53 6.07 12.48 0.86
N TYR A 54 4.77 12.35 1.09
CA TYR A 54 4.15 12.63 2.39
C TYR A 54 4.39 11.54 3.45
N GLN A 55 5.10 10.46 3.09
CA GLN A 55 5.37 9.34 4.00
C GLN A 55 6.87 9.13 4.27
N LEU A 56 7.74 9.95 3.68
CA LEU A 56 9.20 9.81 3.79
C LEU A 56 9.74 10.94 4.67
N PHE A 57 10.17 10.62 5.89
CA PHE A 57 10.53 11.58 6.92
C PHE A 57 11.95 11.45 7.47
N SER A 58 12.58 10.27 7.30
CA SER A 58 13.87 9.96 7.90
C SER A 58 15.05 10.54 7.11
N ASP A 59 16.22 10.62 7.73
CA ASP A 59 17.43 11.14 7.11
C ASP A 59 18.08 10.16 6.13
N SER A 60 17.77 8.86 6.25
CA SER A 60 18.26 7.84 5.33
C SER A 60 17.16 6.83 4.95
N VAL A 61 17.35 6.17 3.80
CA VAL A 61 16.47 5.06 3.35
C VAL A 61 16.43 3.95 4.40
N ARG A 62 17.56 3.60 4.99
CA ARG A 62 17.65 2.58 6.03
C ARG A 62 16.81 2.94 7.26
N GLU A 63 16.94 4.15 7.74
CA GLU A 63 16.16 4.63 8.88
C GLU A 63 14.67 4.67 8.56
N GLU A 64 14.29 5.10 7.35
CA GLU A 64 12.90 5.10 6.91
C GLU A 64 12.30 3.69 6.91
N VAL A 65 13.03 2.72 6.37
CA VAL A 65 12.59 1.32 6.30
C VAL A 65 12.50 0.67 7.68
N LEU A 66 13.37 1.08 8.60
CA LEU A 66 13.39 0.61 10.00
C LEU A 66 12.33 1.31 10.86
N LEU A 67 11.74 2.40 10.41
CA LEU A 67 10.75 3.15 11.19
C LEU A 67 9.51 2.29 11.46
N GLY A 68 9.33 1.87 12.71
CA GLY A 68 8.23 1.00 13.11
C GLY A 68 8.36 -0.45 12.63
N ALA A 69 9.55 -0.89 12.25
CA ALA A 69 9.81 -2.26 11.83
C ALA A 69 9.58 -3.26 12.97
N ALA A 70 8.82 -4.32 12.69
CA ALA A 70 8.64 -5.46 13.59
C ALA A 70 9.72 -6.54 13.42
N GLN A 71 10.45 -6.51 12.29
CA GLN A 71 11.51 -7.46 11.94
C GLN A 71 12.75 -6.71 11.43
N PRO A 72 13.39 -5.86 12.26
CA PRO A 72 14.50 -5.01 11.84
C PRO A 72 15.72 -5.81 11.35
N GLU A 73 15.91 -7.03 11.82
CA GLU A 73 16.97 -7.95 11.42
C GLU A 73 16.90 -8.33 9.93
N ARG A 74 15.75 -8.20 9.29
CA ARG A 74 15.55 -8.47 7.86
C ARG A 74 15.78 -7.25 6.97
N CYS A 75 16.20 -6.12 7.52
CA CYS A 75 16.34 -4.88 6.76
C CYS A 75 17.24 -5.05 5.54
N ASP A 76 18.44 -5.63 5.71
CA ASP A 76 19.40 -5.78 4.61
C ASP A 76 18.89 -6.75 3.53
N GLU A 77 18.20 -7.82 3.92
CA GLU A 77 17.52 -8.75 3.00
C GLU A 77 16.49 -8.01 2.14
N ILE A 78 15.63 -7.21 2.76
CA ILE A 78 14.55 -6.48 2.06
C ILE A 78 15.12 -5.36 1.18
N LEU A 79 16.14 -4.62 1.66
CA LEU A 79 16.82 -3.61 0.84
C LEU A 79 17.45 -4.24 -0.40
N ALA A 80 18.05 -5.40 -0.27
CA ALA A 80 18.62 -6.13 -1.41
C ALA A 80 17.54 -6.60 -2.39
N ALA A 81 16.47 -7.20 -1.89
CA ALA A 81 15.36 -7.70 -2.71
C ALA A 81 14.68 -6.59 -3.52
N LEU A 82 14.66 -5.35 -3.01
CA LEU A 82 14.07 -4.19 -3.66
C LEU A 82 15.08 -3.32 -4.43
N GLY A 83 16.35 -3.74 -4.50
CA GLY A 83 17.40 -3.00 -5.21
C GLY A 83 17.75 -1.66 -4.55
N LEU A 84 17.66 -1.58 -3.22
CA LEU A 84 17.90 -0.36 -2.42
C LEU A 84 19.23 -0.38 -1.67
N THR A 85 20.01 -1.46 -1.73
CA THR A 85 21.25 -1.62 -0.94
C THR A 85 22.22 -0.45 -1.11
N THR A 86 22.48 -0.01 -2.35
CA THR A 86 23.40 1.09 -2.65
C THR A 86 22.81 2.46 -2.35
N LEU A 87 21.57 2.52 -1.98
CA LEU A 87 20.83 3.75 -1.66
C LEU A 87 20.50 3.86 -0.17
N ALA A 88 20.91 2.87 0.63
CA ALA A 88 20.53 2.73 2.03
C ALA A 88 20.86 3.97 2.88
N ASP A 89 21.99 4.61 2.62
CA ASP A 89 22.47 5.79 3.36
C ASP A 89 22.06 7.12 2.69
N ARG A 90 21.29 7.08 1.59
CA ARG A 90 20.82 8.30 0.94
C ARG A 90 19.55 8.80 1.61
N HIS A 91 19.40 10.14 1.61
CA HIS A 91 18.15 10.76 2.02
C HIS A 91 17.01 10.37 1.08
N PRO A 92 15.84 9.89 1.58
CA PRO A 92 14.73 9.39 0.75
C PRO A 92 14.24 10.40 -0.30
N MET A 93 14.26 11.70 0.02
CA MET A 93 13.83 12.75 -0.91
C MET A 93 14.78 12.94 -2.09
N SER A 94 16.03 12.47 -2.01
CA SER A 94 17.01 12.51 -3.13
C SER A 94 16.80 11.41 -4.16
N LEU A 95 15.90 10.45 -3.89
CA LEU A 95 15.62 9.32 -4.76
C LEU A 95 14.75 9.70 -5.95
N SER A 96 14.88 8.92 -7.05
CA SER A 96 13.97 9.05 -8.20
C SER A 96 12.54 8.63 -7.86
N GLY A 97 11.59 9.06 -8.73
CA GLY A 97 10.17 8.72 -8.58
C GLY A 97 9.90 7.21 -8.48
N GLY A 98 10.64 6.38 -9.25
CA GLY A 98 10.50 4.93 -9.19
C GLY A 98 11.20 4.26 -8.01
N GLN A 99 12.16 4.94 -7.33
CA GLN A 99 12.86 4.41 -6.16
C GLN A 99 12.08 4.65 -4.86
N LYS A 100 11.41 5.79 -4.73
CA LYS A 100 10.65 6.15 -3.51
C LYS A 100 9.54 5.15 -3.16
N PRO A 101 8.69 4.68 -4.10
CA PRO A 101 7.71 3.63 -3.80
C PRO A 101 8.32 2.35 -3.26
N ARG A 102 9.53 1.97 -3.72
CA ARG A 102 10.25 0.79 -3.22
C ARG A 102 10.62 0.95 -1.75
N VAL A 103 11.02 2.15 -1.31
CA VAL A 103 11.33 2.44 0.12
C VAL A 103 10.09 2.25 0.97
N VAL A 104 8.94 2.80 0.56
CA VAL A 104 7.68 2.66 1.31
C VAL A 104 7.22 1.19 1.35
N VAL A 105 7.38 0.44 0.25
CA VAL A 105 7.10 -1.01 0.22
C VAL A 105 8.05 -1.78 1.13
N ALA A 106 9.34 -1.43 1.17
CA ALA A 106 10.31 -2.02 2.11
C ALA A 106 9.86 -1.83 3.57
N ALA A 107 9.46 -0.60 3.93
CA ALA A 107 8.91 -0.29 5.25
C ALA A 107 7.63 -1.10 5.53
N ALA A 108 6.73 -1.22 4.56
CA ALA A 108 5.52 -2.04 4.68
C ALA A 108 5.85 -3.52 4.93
N MET A 109 6.85 -4.09 4.24
CA MET A 109 7.27 -5.48 4.43
C MET A 109 7.81 -5.73 5.85
N LEU A 110 8.60 -4.81 6.39
CA LEU A 110 9.19 -4.92 7.74
C LEU A 110 8.24 -4.54 8.87
N SER A 111 7.14 -3.86 8.57
CA SER A 111 6.20 -3.32 9.57
C SER A 111 5.47 -4.38 10.40
N GLY A 112 5.53 -5.66 10.02
CA GLY A 112 4.76 -6.74 10.64
C GLY A 112 3.24 -6.64 10.42
N LYS A 113 2.78 -5.71 9.56
CA LYS A 113 1.36 -5.53 9.25
C LYS A 113 0.86 -6.63 8.32
N ASP A 114 -0.41 -7.00 8.48
CA ASP A 114 -1.05 -8.06 7.68
C ASP A 114 -1.62 -7.51 6.37
N LEU A 115 -2.31 -6.35 6.44
CA LEU A 115 -2.95 -5.69 5.30
C LEU A 115 -2.09 -4.51 4.81
N ILE A 116 -1.74 -4.55 3.54
CA ILE A 116 -1.09 -3.43 2.84
C ILE A 116 -2.09 -2.86 1.84
N VAL A 117 -2.43 -1.59 2.01
CA VAL A 117 -3.33 -0.86 1.10
C VAL A 117 -2.49 0.13 0.30
N LEU A 118 -2.56 0.06 -1.03
CA LEU A 118 -1.90 1.00 -1.94
C LEU A 118 -2.98 1.85 -2.61
N ASP A 119 -2.89 3.16 -2.43
CA ASP A 119 -3.85 4.12 -2.99
C ASP A 119 -3.26 4.78 -4.23
N GLU A 120 -3.73 4.39 -5.42
CA GLU A 120 -3.31 4.87 -6.75
C GLU A 120 -1.78 4.79 -6.97
N PRO A 121 -1.15 3.61 -6.80
CA PRO A 121 0.31 3.50 -6.80
C PRO A 121 0.97 3.72 -8.17
N THR A 122 0.20 3.74 -9.26
CA THR A 122 0.68 3.97 -10.64
C THR A 122 0.31 5.34 -11.19
N SER A 123 -0.33 6.18 -10.40
CA SER A 123 -0.78 7.50 -10.86
C SER A 123 0.37 8.36 -11.39
N GLY A 124 0.29 8.75 -12.68
CA GLY A 124 1.31 9.56 -13.34
C GLY A 124 2.60 8.83 -13.70
N LEU A 125 2.63 7.49 -13.63
CA LEU A 125 3.77 6.67 -14.04
C LEU A 125 3.63 6.22 -15.50
N ASP A 126 4.77 6.03 -16.17
CA ASP A 126 4.82 5.35 -17.45
C ASP A 126 4.71 3.83 -17.29
N HIS A 127 4.56 3.10 -18.41
CA HIS A 127 4.42 1.66 -18.43
C HIS A 127 5.59 0.91 -17.74
N ALA A 128 6.83 1.37 -17.90
CA ALA A 128 7.99 0.71 -17.28
C ALA A 128 7.95 0.81 -15.75
N HIS A 129 7.55 1.95 -15.22
CA HIS A 129 7.37 2.14 -13.78
C HIS A 129 6.15 1.39 -13.24
N MET A 130 5.05 1.29 -14.01
CA MET A 130 3.89 0.47 -13.66
C MET A 130 4.28 -1.00 -13.48
N GLN A 131 5.08 -1.57 -14.39
CA GLN A 131 5.59 -2.93 -14.27
C GLN A 131 6.42 -3.13 -12.98
N GLN A 132 7.21 -2.12 -12.58
CA GLN A 132 7.93 -2.17 -11.31
C GLN A 132 6.97 -2.20 -10.10
N VAL A 133 5.90 -1.40 -10.12
CA VAL A 133 4.86 -1.45 -9.08
C VAL A 133 4.23 -2.84 -9.03
N GLY A 134 3.87 -3.43 -10.19
CA GLY A 134 3.34 -4.79 -10.26
C GLY A 134 4.26 -5.83 -9.61
N GLN A 135 5.57 -5.75 -9.86
CA GLN A 135 6.57 -6.61 -9.20
C GLN A 135 6.58 -6.42 -7.67
N LEU A 136 6.44 -5.18 -7.17
CA LEU A 136 6.32 -4.91 -5.73
C LEU A 136 5.07 -5.54 -5.12
N LEU A 137 3.94 -5.52 -5.83
CA LEU A 137 2.71 -6.19 -5.38
C LEU A 137 2.92 -7.70 -5.24
N GLN A 138 3.62 -8.33 -6.18
CA GLN A 138 3.95 -9.76 -6.11
C GLN A 138 4.88 -10.07 -4.93
N GLN A 139 5.87 -9.24 -4.67
CA GLN A 139 6.77 -9.40 -3.53
C GLN A 139 6.01 -9.32 -2.19
N LEU A 140 5.08 -8.36 -2.05
CA LEU A 140 4.20 -8.26 -0.88
C LEU A 140 3.34 -9.52 -0.72
N LYS A 141 2.77 -10.03 -1.81
CA LYS A 141 1.97 -11.26 -1.82
C LYS A 141 2.81 -12.47 -1.42
N GLN A 142 4.03 -12.62 -1.95
CA GLN A 142 4.95 -13.70 -1.60
C GLN A 142 5.40 -13.63 -0.13
N ALA A 143 5.48 -12.43 0.43
CA ALA A 143 5.71 -12.21 1.85
C ALA A 143 4.48 -12.50 2.74
N GLY A 144 3.40 -13.07 2.18
CA GLY A 144 2.18 -13.45 2.89
C GLY A 144 1.28 -12.29 3.30
N LYS A 145 1.44 -11.12 2.68
CA LYS A 145 0.60 -9.95 2.98
C LYS A 145 -0.74 -10.01 2.24
N ILE A 146 -1.78 -9.50 2.87
CA ILE A 146 -3.05 -9.18 2.21
C ILE A 146 -2.85 -7.84 1.51
N VAL A 147 -2.97 -7.82 0.18
CA VAL A 147 -2.72 -6.61 -0.62
C VAL A 147 -4.04 -6.11 -1.22
N LEU A 148 -4.39 -4.86 -0.92
CA LEU A 148 -5.48 -4.12 -1.54
C LEU A 148 -4.90 -2.97 -2.36
N VAL A 149 -5.13 -2.98 -3.67
CA VAL A 149 -4.72 -1.91 -4.58
C VAL A 149 -5.95 -1.13 -5.00
N ILE A 150 -5.95 0.15 -4.74
CA ILE A 150 -6.95 1.08 -5.27
C ILE A 150 -6.36 1.69 -6.52
N THR A 151 -7.03 1.53 -7.65
CA THR A 151 -6.53 2.06 -8.93
C THR A 151 -7.66 2.29 -9.92
N HIS A 152 -7.40 3.16 -10.89
CA HIS A 152 -8.20 3.30 -12.12
C HIS A 152 -7.47 2.72 -13.33
N ASP A 153 -6.26 2.19 -13.13
CA ASP A 153 -5.41 1.58 -14.15
C ASP A 153 -5.87 0.14 -14.41
N GLU A 154 -6.49 -0.06 -15.59
CA GLU A 154 -7.04 -1.36 -16.00
C GLU A 154 -5.94 -2.40 -16.25
N GLU A 155 -4.78 -1.97 -16.76
CA GLU A 155 -3.64 -2.84 -17.05
C GLU A 155 -3.03 -3.37 -15.73
N LEU A 156 -2.77 -2.48 -14.76
CA LEU A 156 -2.32 -2.89 -13.43
C LEU A 156 -3.30 -3.88 -12.79
N ALA A 157 -4.59 -3.60 -12.89
CA ALA A 157 -5.63 -4.44 -12.29
C ALA A 157 -5.71 -5.82 -12.97
N ALA A 158 -5.64 -5.86 -14.31
CA ALA A 158 -5.74 -7.11 -15.09
C ALA A 158 -4.50 -8.00 -14.90
N ASP A 159 -3.30 -7.41 -14.93
CA ASP A 159 -2.06 -8.18 -14.95
C ASP A 159 -1.57 -8.58 -13.55
N TRP A 160 -1.89 -7.78 -12.52
CA TRP A 160 -1.27 -7.93 -11.21
C TRP A 160 -2.22 -8.20 -10.05
N CYS A 161 -3.55 -8.17 -10.28
CA CYS A 161 -4.53 -8.45 -9.24
C CYS A 161 -5.22 -9.80 -9.46
N ASP A 162 -5.21 -10.67 -8.46
CA ASP A 162 -5.91 -11.98 -8.53
C ASP A 162 -7.43 -11.83 -8.62
N ARG A 163 -7.96 -10.70 -8.14
CA ARG A 163 -9.38 -10.37 -8.13
C ARG A 163 -9.55 -8.86 -8.24
N VAL A 164 -10.50 -8.44 -9.08
CA VAL A 164 -10.87 -7.03 -9.24
C VAL A 164 -12.31 -6.84 -8.77
N ILE A 165 -12.52 -5.81 -7.97
CA ILE A 165 -13.83 -5.34 -7.50
C ILE A 165 -14.11 -4.01 -8.18
N GLN A 166 -15.18 -3.94 -8.96
CA GLN A 166 -15.67 -2.69 -9.55
C GLN A 166 -16.61 -2.02 -8.57
N TRP A 167 -16.23 -0.81 -8.11
CA TRP A 167 -17.11 -0.01 -7.27
C TRP A 167 -17.89 0.99 -8.14
N ASN A 168 -19.16 0.73 -8.33
CA ASN A 168 -20.07 1.54 -9.15
C ASN A 168 -21.11 2.21 -8.28
N ASP A 169 -21.48 3.46 -8.60
CA ASP A 169 -22.51 4.25 -7.91
C ASP A 169 -23.95 3.67 -8.03
N LYS A 170 -24.14 2.58 -8.77
CA LYS A 170 -25.46 2.14 -9.23
C LYS A 170 -26.08 0.96 -8.48
N GLU A 171 -25.67 0.69 -7.25
CA GLU A 171 -26.50 -0.20 -6.43
C GLU A 171 -26.76 0.43 -5.09
N GLU A 172 -28.06 0.70 -4.83
CA GLU A 172 -28.69 1.09 -3.57
C GLU A 172 -28.97 2.58 -3.30
N ARG A 173 -29.65 3.24 -4.26
CA ARG A 173 -30.77 4.11 -3.89
C ARG A 173 -32.06 3.49 -4.37
N GLY A 174 -32.36 2.31 -3.86
CA GLY A 174 -33.57 1.56 -4.13
C GLY A 174 -34.16 1.02 -2.84
N ARG A 175 -35.02 1.86 -2.22
CA ARG A 175 -36.07 1.55 -1.23
C ARG A 175 -35.64 1.48 0.24
#